data_176636ec13a009b46d5a69388286fc2f
#
_entry.id   176636ec13a009b46d5a69388286fc2f
#
_cell.length_a   1.000
_cell.length_b   1.000
_cell.length_c   1.000
_cell.angle_alpha   90.00
_cell.angle_beta   90.00
_cell.angle_gamma   90.00
#
_symmetry.space_group_name_H-M   'P 1'
#
loop_
_entity.id
_entity.type
_entity.pdbx_description
1 polymer ?
#
loop_
_entity_poly.entity_id
_entity_poly.type
_entity_poly.pdbx_seq_one_letter_code
_entity_poly.pdbx_strand_id
1 'polypeptide(L)'
;MMRIIQGDLSDPRVAGLLHIHLSTARAQTAPGSAHALDVSGLQSPDISFWTIWNDEALLGFGALKRLSKEHGEVKSMHVAQSMRRKGTGRAILHHIIATARANGMSRLSLETGSWEYFLPARALYRSHGFTECPPFADYVPDPNSVFMSLDLHRRAP
;
A
#
# COMPACT_ATOMS: atom_id res chain seq x y z
N MET A 1 -11.47 -18.57 -3.58
CA MET A 1 -10.03 -18.43 -3.84
C MET A 1 -9.74 -16.97 -4.17
N MET A 2 -8.73 -16.41 -3.54
CA MET A 2 -8.32 -15.02 -3.79
C MET A 2 -7.60 -14.91 -5.13
N ARG A 3 -7.95 -13.88 -5.90
CA ARG A 3 -7.35 -13.60 -7.19
C ARG A 3 -6.94 -12.12 -7.25
N ILE A 4 -5.71 -11.86 -7.67
CA ILE A 4 -5.17 -10.51 -7.80
C ILE A 4 -5.10 -10.17 -9.29
N ILE A 5 -5.69 -9.05 -9.67
CA ILE A 5 -5.71 -8.59 -11.06
C ILE A 5 -5.35 -7.10 -11.12
N GLN A 6 -4.96 -6.64 -12.29
CA GLN A 6 -4.78 -5.20 -12.52
C GLN A 6 -6.08 -4.47 -12.19
N GLY A 7 -5.98 -3.38 -11.43
CA GLY A 7 -7.14 -2.65 -10.97
C GLY A 7 -7.82 -1.86 -12.10
N ASP A 8 -9.14 -1.90 -12.11
CA ASP A 8 -9.97 -1.13 -13.03
C ASP A 8 -10.68 -0.01 -12.25
N LEU A 9 -10.19 1.20 -12.36
CA LEU A 9 -10.73 2.37 -11.66
C LEU A 9 -12.10 2.79 -12.19
N SER A 10 -12.54 2.27 -13.34
CA SER A 10 -13.88 2.51 -13.86
C SER A 10 -14.93 1.58 -13.24
N ASP A 11 -14.52 0.51 -12.55
CA ASP A 11 -15.46 -0.40 -11.87
C ASP A 11 -16.02 0.32 -10.63
N PRO A 12 -17.37 0.43 -10.51
CA PRO A 12 -17.98 1.12 -9.36
C PRO A 12 -17.60 0.53 -8.00
N ARG A 13 -17.36 -0.79 -7.94
CA ARG A 13 -16.95 -1.45 -6.70
C ARG A 13 -15.56 -0.98 -6.26
N VAL A 14 -14.64 -0.83 -7.21
CA VAL A 14 -13.28 -0.33 -6.96
C VAL A 14 -13.33 1.15 -6.58
N ALA A 15 -14.06 1.97 -7.33
CA ALA A 15 -14.23 3.40 -7.04
C ALA A 15 -14.85 3.62 -5.65
N GLY A 16 -15.84 2.82 -5.28
CA GLY A 16 -16.49 2.90 -3.96
C GLY A 16 -15.52 2.58 -2.83
N LEU A 17 -14.74 1.53 -2.95
CA LEU A 17 -13.75 1.16 -1.92
C LEU A 17 -12.62 2.21 -1.84
N LEU A 18 -12.20 2.78 -2.98
CA LEU A 18 -11.22 3.86 -2.99
C LEU A 18 -11.74 5.10 -2.26
N HIS A 19 -13.01 5.44 -2.43
CA HIS A 19 -13.63 6.56 -1.71
C HIS A 19 -13.57 6.34 -0.20
N ILE A 20 -13.89 5.13 0.26
CA ILE A 20 -13.79 4.75 1.69
C ILE A 20 -12.34 4.87 2.17
N HIS A 21 -11.39 4.38 1.38
CA HIS A 21 -9.96 4.46 1.71
C HIS A 21 -9.51 5.91 1.91
N LEU A 22 -9.86 6.80 0.98
CA LEU A 22 -9.47 8.21 1.05
C LEU A 22 -10.11 8.92 2.25
N SER A 23 -11.40 8.67 2.49
CA SER A 23 -12.11 9.24 3.62
C SER A 23 -11.52 8.78 4.95
N THR A 24 -11.21 7.49 5.07
CA THR A 24 -10.61 6.92 6.26
C THR A 24 -9.19 7.46 6.49
N ALA A 25 -8.38 7.55 5.43
CA ALA A 25 -7.03 8.08 5.55
C ALA A 25 -7.04 9.53 6.08
N ARG A 26 -7.96 10.35 5.61
CA ARG A 26 -8.10 11.73 6.07
C ARG A 26 -8.62 11.81 7.51
N ALA A 27 -9.52 10.90 7.90
CA ALA A 27 -10.11 10.89 9.25
C ALA A 27 -9.13 10.36 10.30
N GLN A 28 -8.15 9.55 9.92
CA GLN A 28 -7.26 8.84 10.84
C GLN A 28 -5.85 9.45 10.89
N THR A 29 -5.71 10.71 10.48
CA THR A 29 -4.46 11.44 10.64
C THR A 29 -4.75 12.94 10.77
N ALA A 30 -3.74 13.73 11.12
CA ALA A 30 -3.90 15.18 11.23
C ALA A 30 -4.15 15.81 9.85
N PRO A 31 -4.87 16.96 9.79
CA PRO A 31 -5.05 17.68 8.52
C PRO A 31 -3.70 17.97 7.85
N GLY A 32 -3.60 17.68 6.56
CA GLY A 32 -2.39 17.88 5.76
C GLY A 32 -1.39 16.75 5.82
N SER A 33 -1.60 15.71 6.67
CA SER A 33 -0.68 14.58 6.82
C SER A 33 -1.14 13.33 6.08
N ALA A 34 -2.28 13.36 5.39
CA ALA A 34 -2.75 12.24 4.56
C ALA A 34 -2.07 12.28 3.19
N HIS A 35 -1.46 11.16 2.79
CA HIS A 35 -0.71 11.06 1.53
C HIS A 35 -1.30 10.02 0.57
N ALA A 36 -2.58 9.67 0.76
CA ALA A 36 -3.26 8.69 -0.09
C ALA A 36 -3.51 9.25 -1.50
N LEU A 37 -3.32 8.41 -2.51
CA LEU A 37 -3.56 8.77 -3.90
C LEU A 37 -5.05 8.66 -4.23
N ASP A 38 -5.56 9.67 -4.94
CA ASP A 38 -6.90 9.64 -5.53
C ASP A 38 -6.87 8.91 -6.89
N VAL A 39 -8.01 8.89 -7.59
CA VAL A 39 -8.12 8.25 -8.91
C VAL A 39 -7.07 8.80 -9.87
N SER A 40 -6.91 10.12 -9.93
CA SER A 40 -5.93 10.76 -10.81
C SER A 40 -4.51 10.32 -10.50
N GLY A 41 -4.15 10.28 -9.21
CA GLY A 41 -2.83 9.81 -8.76
C GLY A 41 -2.57 8.36 -9.13
N LEU A 42 -3.57 7.49 -8.99
CA LEU A 42 -3.44 6.07 -9.33
C LEU A 42 -3.34 5.81 -10.83
N GLN A 43 -3.72 6.77 -11.66
CA GLN A 43 -3.61 6.68 -13.12
C GLN A 43 -2.25 7.14 -13.66
N SER A 44 -1.36 7.63 -12.79
CA SER A 44 -0.01 8.05 -13.18
C SER A 44 0.78 6.88 -13.76
N PRO A 45 1.59 7.10 -14.83
CA PRO A 45 2.33 6.00 -15.48
C PRO A 45 3.38 5.33 -14.59
N ASP A 46 3.79 5.94 -13.48
CA ASP A 46 4.72 5.35 -12.52
C ASP A 46 4.02 4.48 -11.47
N ILE A 47 2.68 4.32 -11.56
CA ILE A 47 1.88 3.54 -10.61
C ILE A 47 1.38 2.26 -11.28
N SER A 48 1.59 1.13 -10.58
CA SER A 48 0.91 -0.13 -10.85
C SER A 48 -0.13 -0.35 -9.74
N PHE A 49 -1.36 -0.62 -10.12
CA PHE A 49 -2.48 -0.74 -9.18
C PHE A 49 -3.18 -2.08 -9.36
N TRP A 50 -3.41 -2.79 -8.26
CA TRP A 50 -4.04 -4.11 -8.26
C TRP A 50 -5.23 -4.15 -7.32
N THR A 51 -6.20 -4.99 -7.69
CA THR A 51 -7.34 -5.34 -6.87
C THR A 51 -7.31 -6.82 -6.55
N ILE A 52 -7.82 -7.20 -5.39
CA ILE A 52 -7.88 -8.59 -4.96
C ILE A 52 -9.35 -8.97 -4.72
N TRP A 53 -9.74 -10.10 -5.26
CA TRP A 53 -11.12 -10.56 -5.32
C TRP A 53 -11.25 -11.99 -4.80
N ASN A 54 -12.41 -12.29 -4.21
CA ASN A 54 -12.90 -13.64 -4.02
C ASN A 54 -14.24 -13.73 -4.78
N ASP A 55 -14.21 -14.41 -5.93
CA ASP A 55 -15.32 -14.40 -6.90
C ASP A 55 -15.69 -12.94 -7.27
N GLU A 56 -16.91 -12.48 -7.00
CA GLU A 56 -17.34 -11.12 -7.30
C GLU A 56 -17.13 -10.14 -6.13
N ALA A 57 -16.61 -10.62 -5.01
CA ALA A 57 -16.38 -9.78 -3.84
C ALA A 57 -15.01 -9.12 -3.90
N LEU A 58 -14.98 -7.79 -3.89
CA LEU A 58 -13.75 -7.02 -3.79
C LEU A 58 -13.25 -7.04 -2.35
N LEU A 59 -12.08 -7.62 -2.13
CA LEU A 59 -11.48 -7.76 -0.80
C LEU A 59 -10.59 -6.59 -0.43
N GLY A 60 -9.96 -5.95 -1.42
CA GLY A 60 -9.03 -4.85 -1.18
C GLY A 60 -8.26 -4.47 -2.41
N PHE A 61 -7.27 -3.60 -2.23
CA PHE A 61 -6.37 -3.17 -3.31
C PHE A 61 -5.02 -2.73 -2.74
N GLY A 62 -4.07 -2.52 -3.65
CA GLY A 62 -2.75 -2.00 -3.33
C GLY A 62 -2.06 -1.49 -4.57
N ALA A 63 -1.03 -0.68 -4.38
CA ALA A 63 -0.30 -0.08 -5.49
C ALA A 63 1.21 -0.06 -5.23
N LEU A 64 1.97 -0.02 -6.32
CA LEU A 64 3.41 0.14 -6.33
C LEU A 64 3.74 1.36 -7.17
N LYS A 65 4.41 2.34 -6.58
CA LYS A 65 4.92 3.51 -7.28
C LYS A 65 6.41 3.33 -7.57
N ARG A 66 6.82 3.57 -8.81
CA ARG A 66 8.24 3.60 -9.16
C ARG A 66 8.81 4.98 -8.81
N LEU A 67 9.70 5.01 -7.83
CA LEU A 67 10.42 6.24 -7.45
C LEU A 67 11.67 6.41 -8.30
N SER A 68 12.37 5.31 -8.56
CA SER A 68 13.54 5.24 -9.42
C SER A 68 13.66 3.82 -9.97
N LYS A 69 14.66 3.56 -10.77
CA LYS A 69 14.91 2.24 -11.34
C LYS A 69 15.04 1.14 -10.27
N GLU A 70 15.58 1.48 -9.11
CA GLU A 70 15.87 0.53 -8.04
C GLU A 70 15.02 0.71 -6.79
N HIS A 71 14.19 1.75 -6.73
CA HIS A 71 13.43 2.09 -5.52
C HIS A 71 11.95 2.23 -5.83
N GLY A 72 11.12 1.46 -5.13
CA GLY A 72 9.66 1.52 -5.23
C GLY A 72 9.03 1.93 -3.91
N GLU A 73 7.78 2.36 -3.99
CA GLU A 73 6.97 2.73 -2.83
C GLU A 73 5.66 1.96 -2.84
N VAL A 74 5.35 1.32 -1.70
CA VAL A 74 4.01 0.73 -1.46
C VAL A 74 3.03 1.86 -1.20
N LYS A 75 1.95 1.91 -1.99
CA LYS A 75 0.91 2.92 -1.83
C LYS A 75 -0.47 2.28 -1.83
N SER A 76 -1.43 3.00 -1.25
CA SER A 76 -2.85 2.68 -1.36
C SER A 76 -3.21 1.26 -0.93
N MET A 77 -2.55 0.74 0.09
CA MET A 77 -2.92 -0.55 0.68
C MET A 77 -4.21 -0.39 1.48
N HIS A 78 -5.24 -1.11 1.07
CA HIS A 78 -6.53 -1.10 1.76
C HIS A 78 -7.21 -2.45 1.68
N VAL A 79 -7.71 -2.92 2.82
CA VAL A 79 -8.52 -4.14 2.91
C VAL A 79 -9.93 -3.73 3.33
N ALA A 80 -10.94 -4.22 2.60
CA ALA A 80 -12.34 -3.98 2.97
C ALA A 80 -12.57 -4.44 4.41
N GLN A 81 -13.33 -3.65 5.19
CA GLN A 81 -13.48 -3.88 6.62
C GLN A 81 -13.99 -5.28 6.95
N SER A 82 -14.94 -5.78 6.17
CA SER A 82 -15.49 -7.14 6.33
C SER A 82 -14.48 -8.25 6.03
N MET A 83 -13.37 -7.92 5.38
CA MET A 83 -12.36 -8.89 4.92
C MET A 83 -11.04 -8.80 5.69
N ARG A 84 -11.00 -8.01 6.76
CA ARG A 84 -9.80 -7.89 7.60
C ARG A 84 -9.55 -9.19 8.35
N ARG A 85 -8.26 -9.45 8.64
CA ARG A 85 -7.77 -10.63 9.36
C ARG A 85 -7.98 -11.96 8.63
N LYS A 86 -8.23 -11.91 7.30
CA LYS A 86 -8.39 -13.10 6.45
C LYS A 86 -7.21 -13.34 5.51
N GLY A 87 -6.08 -12.67 5.75
CA GLY A 87 -4.89 -12.82 4.92
C GLY A 87 -4.89 -11.97 3.66
N THR A 88 -5.88 -11.12 3.45
CA THR A 88 -5.97 -10.26 2.25
C THR A 88 -4.81 -9.28 2.16
N GLY A 89 -4.52 -8.57 3.26
CA GLY A 89 -3.41 -7.60 3.30
C GLY A 89 -2.07 -8.27 3.04
N ARG A 90 -1.85 -9.43 3.63
CA ARG A 90 -0.64 -10.25 3.40
C ARG A 90 -0.50 -10.63 1.92
N ALA A 91 -1.61 -11.06 1.28
CA ALA A 91 -1.58 -11.47 -0.12
C ALA A 91 -1.23 -10.30 -1.03
N ILE A 92 -1.82 -9.12 -0.81
CA ILE A 92 -1.53 -7.92 -1.61
C ILE A 92 -0.07 -7.49 -1.39
N LEU A 93 0.39 -7.40 -0.15
CA LEU A 93 1.76 -6.97 0.15
C LEU A 93 2.78 -7.94 -0.44
N HIS A 94 2.53 -9.24 -0.32
CA HIS A 94 3.39 -10.26 -0.93
C HIS A 94 3.48 -10.07 -2.44
N HIS A 95 2.35 -9.79 -3.10
CA HIS A 95 2.31 -9.54 -4.54
C HIS A 95 3.13 -8.30 -4.93
N ILE A 96 2.98 -7.21 -4.17
CA ILE A 96 3.74 -5.97 -4.41
C ILE A 96 5.25 -6.21 -4.26
N ILE A 97 5.65 -6.92 -3.20
CA ILE A 97 7.06 -7.24 -2.96
C ILE A 97 7.63 -8.10 -4.10
N ALA A 98 6.89 -9.14 -4.52
CA ALA A 98 7.32 -10.02 -5.61
C ALA A 98 7.43 -9.25 -6.92
N THR A 99 6.49 -8.35 -7.20
CA THR A 99 6.52 -7.51 -8.41
C THR A 99 7.72 -6.57 -8.40
N ALA A 100 8.00 -5.93 -7.27
CA ALA A 100 9.14 -5.04 -7.13
C ALA A 100 10.46 -5.79 -7.40
N ARG A 101 10.62 -7.00 -6.84
CA ARG A 101 11.77 -7.85 -7.11
C ARG A 101 11.89 -8.23 -8.59
N ALA A 102 10.77 -8.63 -9.20
CA ALA A 102 10.75 -9.00 -10.62
C ALA A 102 11.12 -7.82 -11.53
N ASN A 103 10.83 -6.60 -11.11
CA ASN A 103 11.17 -5.38 -11.83
C ASN A 103 12.61 -4.91 -11.58
N GLY A 104 13.40 -5.65 -10.82
CA GLY A 104 14.80 -5.31 -10.54
C GLY A 104 15.00 -4.26 -9.45
N MET A 105 13.96 -3.96 -8.68
CA MET A 105 14.09 -3.03 -7.56
C MET A 105 14.89 -3.67 -6.42
N SER A 106 15.73 -2.87 -5.78
CA SER A 106 16.55 -3.31 -4.64
C SER A 106 15.97 -2.87 -3.30
N ARG A 107 15.05 -1.90 -3.31
CA ARG A 107 14.49 -1.30 -2.10
C ARG A 107 13.03 -0.95 -2.31
N LEU A 108 12.23 -1.22 -1.29
CA LEU A 108 10.82 -0.87 -1.24
C LEU A 108 10.57 -0.08 0.04
N SER A 109 9.91 1.06 -0.08
CA SER A 109 9.62 1.94 1.06
C SER A 109 8.14 2.23 1.14
N LEU A 110 7.69 2.74 2.27
CA LEU A 110 6.31 3.16 2.47
C LEU A 110 6.22 4.25 3.52
N GLU A 111 5.13 4.99 3.47
CA GLU A 111 4.70 5.89 4.52
C GLU A 111 3.35 5.38 5.03
N THR A 112 3.18 5.35 6.34
CA THR A 112 1.91 4.99 6.98
C THR A 112 1.67 5.91 8.16
N GLY A 113 0.47 5.87 8.76
CA GLY A 113 0.14 6.71 9.90
C GLY A 113 0.78 6.22 11.19
N SER A 114 0.99 7.16 12.12
CA SER A 114 1.47 6.86 13.47
C SER A 114 0.34 6.62 14.46
N TRP A 115 -0.91 6.97 14.11
CA TRP A 115 -2.06 6.82 14.99
C TRP A 115 -2.41 5.34 15.19
N GLU A 116 -3.11 5.04 16.27
CA GLU A 116 -3.49 3.68 16.67
C GLU A 116 -4.23 2.91 15.56
N TYR A 117 -5.04 3.59 14.77
CA TYR A 117 -5.74 2.99 13.63
C TYR A 117 -4.80 2.22 12.71
N PHE A 118 -3.57 2.71 12.53
CA PHE A 118 -2.59 2.10 11.62
C PHE A 118 -1.70 1.04 12.29
N LEU A 119 -1.94 0.73 13.54
CA LEU A 119 -1.14 -0.27 14.26
C LEU A 119 -1.13 -1.65 13.57
N PRO A 120 -2.29 -2.18 13.12
CA PRO A 120 -2.29 -3.45 12.38
C PRO A 120 -1.50 -3.39 11.07
N ALA A 121 -1.57 -2.26 10.35
CA ALA A 121 -0.80 -2.08 9.11
C ALA A 121 0.69 -2.09 9.39
N ARG A 122 1.15 -1.35 10.40
CA ARG A 122 2.57 -1.34 10.79
C ARG A 122 3.05 -2.73 11.21
N ALA A 123 2.22 -3.50 11.92
CA ALA A 123 2.55 -4.87 12.30
C ALA A 123 2.69 -5.78 11.07
N LEU A 124 1.80 -5.62 10.09
CA LEU A 124 1.87 -6.37 8.83
C LEU A 124 3.18 -6.06 8.09
N TYR A 125 3.54 -4.81 7.97
CA TYR A 125 4.79 -4.42 7.30
C TYR A 125 6.01 -4.98 8.01
N ARG A 126 6.07 -4.87 9.34
CA ARG A 126 7.17 -5.44 10.12
C ARG A 126 7.27 -6.96 9.96
N SER A 127 6.14 -7.65 9.87
CA SER A 127 6.13 -9.11 9.68
C SER A 127 6.71 -9.54 8.34
N HIS A 128 6.79 -8.61 7.37
CA HIS A 128 7.40 -8.84 6.05
C HIS A 128 8.82 -8.30 5.95
N GLY A 129 9.41 -7.85 7.06
CA GLY A 129 10.79 -7.41 7.11
C GLY A 129 11.01 -5.91 6.97
N PHE A 130 9.96 -5.12 6.85
CA PHE A 130 10.09 -3.66 6.85
C PHE A 130 10.56 -3.16 8.21
N THR A 131 11.47 -2.20 8.21
CA THR A 131 11.95 -1.51 9.41
C THR A 131 11.79 -0.01 9.27
N GLU A 132 11.68 0.69 10.38
CA GLU A 132 11.57 2.15 10.35
C GLU A 132 12.81 2.78 9.72
N CYS A 133 12.59 3.83 8.94
CA CYS A 133 13.63 4.57 8.25
C CYS A 133 13.30 6.07 8.27
N PRO A 134 14.28 6.94 7.92
CA PRO A 134 14.01 8.36 7.70
C PRO A 134 13.06 8.58 6.52
N PRO A 135 12.44 9.78 6.41
CA PRO A 135 11.64 10.13 5.23
C PRO A 135 12.43 9.91 3.93
N PHE A 136 11.72 9.47 2.91
CA PHE A 136 12.28 9.20 1.57
C PHE A 136 11.52 10.02 0.52
N ALA A 137 12.03 10.05 -0.71
CA ALA A 137 11.47 10.82 -1.82
C ALA A 137 11.21 12.28 -1.38
N ASP A 138 10.02 12.81 -1.64
CA ASP A 138 9.67 14.19 -1.31
C ASP A 138 9.03 14.34 0.08
N TYR A 139 8.98 13.26 0.86
CA TYR A 139 8.42 13.32 2.20
C TYR A 139 9.31 14.10 3.16
N VAL A 140 8.67 14.80 4.08
CA VAL A 140 9.34 15.52 5.17
C VAL A 140 9.01 14.85 6.50
N PRO A 141 9.82 15.03 7.55
CA PRO A 141 9.49 14.50 8.87
C PRO A 141 8.13 15.01 9.34
N ASP A 142 7.31 14.10 9.87
CA ASP A 142 5.96 14.40 10.36
C ASP A 142 5.67 13.43 11.52
N PRO A 143 5.30 13.93 12.71
CA PRO A 143 4.98 13.04 13.84
C PRO A 143 3.74 12.18 13.59
N ASN A 144 2.91 12.52 12.59
CA ASN A 144 1.74 11.73 12.20
C ASN A 144 2.07 10.64 11.19
N SER A 145 3.32 10.57 10.73
CA SER A 145 3.78 9.60 9.74
C SER A 145 4.87 8.69 10.29
N VAL A 146 4.86 7.44 9.85
CA VAL A 146 5.93 6.46 10.06
C VAL A 146 6.43 6.05 8.69
N PHE A 147 7.75 6.11 8.49
CA PHE A 147 8.41 5.69 7.25
C PHE A 147 9.09 4.36 7.48
N MET A 148 8.94 3.44 6.53
CA MET A 148 9.52 2.10 6.64
C MET A 148 10.13 1.69 5.31
N SER A 149 11.13 0.83 5.36
CA SER A 149 11.75 0.29 4.14
C SER A 149 12.13 -1.17 4.31
N LEU A 150 12.20 -1.84 3.16
CA LEU A 150 12.58 -3.24 3.02
C LEU A 150 13.71 -3.34 1.98
N ASP A 151 14.79 -4.02 2.35
CA ASP A 151 15.86 -4.40 1.42
C ASP A 151 15.41 -5.65 0.66
N LEU A 152 15.23 -5.52 -0.65
CA LEU A 152 14.74 -6.60 -1.50
C LEU A 152 15.83 -7.62 -1.87
N HIS A 153 17.10 -7.32 -1.60
CA HIS A 153 18.19 -8.29 -1.79
C HIS A 153 18.29 -9.29 -0.66
N ARG A 154 17.73 -8.97 0.51
CA ARG A 154 17.67 -9.92 1.61
C ARG A 154 16.49 -10.87 1.41
N ARG A 155 16.79 -12.16 1.48
CA ARG A 155 15.72 -13.16 1.56
C ARG A 155 15.10 -13.07 2.95
N ALA A 156 13.76 -13.22 3.04
CA ALA A 156 13.09 -13.38 4.31
C ALA A 156 13.69 -14.56 5.06
N PRO A 157 13.93 -14.44 6.37
CA PRO A 157 14.43 -15.55 7.17
C PRO A 157 13.47 -16.74 7.18
#